data_8e092d4618b248930966d0fe1f6d1727
#
_entry.id   8e092d4618b248930966d0fe1f6d1727
#
_cell.length_a   1.000
_cell.length_b   1.000
_cell.length_c   1.000
_cell.angle_alpha   90.00
_cell.angle_beta   90.00
_cell.angle_gamma   90.00
#
_symmetry.space_group_name_H-M   'P 1'
#
loop_
_entity.id
_entity.type
_entity.pdbx_description
1 polymer ?
#
loop_
_entity_poly.entity_id
_entity_poly.type
_entity_poly.pdbx_seq_one_letter_code
_entity_poly.pdbx_strand_id
1 'polypeptide(L)'
;MKILAPLRPCSLAIARLGSNVKLKPQDLEKITDLTLSHYNERAGDFWEGTRDHDVNQNITALLQHIEGEPPYTILDFGCGPGRDLKVFAELGHVAVGLDGAAHFAAMAHAHSGCEIWHQDFLKLDLPDSHFDGVFANATLFHVPGQELPRVLLELHKSLKPGGVLFSSNPHGHNEEGWNGGRYAAYHDLDTWRRYLSAAGFVELNHYYRPFGLPREKQPWLASVWRRQG
;
A
#
# COMPACT_ATOMS: atom_id res chain seq x y z
N MET A 1 -8.74 7.74 -21.48
CA MET A 1 -8.24 8.03 -20.13
C MET A 1 -9.38 7.70 -19.15
N LYS A 2 -9.47 6.44 -18.69
CA LYS A 2 -10.44 6.06 -17.65
C LYS A 2 -9.88 6.55 -16.31
N ILE A 3 -10.46 7.65 -15.81
CA ILE A 3 -10.18 8.18 -14.48
C ILE A 3 -10.60 7.10 -13.50
N LEU A 4 -9.76 6.79 -12.48
CA LEU A 4 -10.16 6.05 -11.29
C LEU A 4 -11.55 6.56 -10.90
N ALA A 5 -12.58 5.74 -11.09
CA ALA A 5 -13.89 6.08 -10.54
C ALA A 5 -13.64 6.28 -9.04
N PRO A 6 -14.01 7.43 -8.46
CA PRO A 6 -13.91 7.59 -7.03
C PRO A 6 -14.68 6.42 -6.45
N LEU A 7 -14.03 5.65 -5.55
CA LEU A 7 -14.76 4.77 -4.65
C LEU A 7 -15.85 5.68 -4.08
N ARG A 8 -17.07 5.58 -4.59
CA ARG A 8 -18.17 6.40 -4.09
C ARG A 8 -18.16 6.18 -2.59
N PRO A 9 -18.16 7.24 -1.79
CA PRO A 9 -18.46 7.07 -0.39
C PRO A 9 -19.84 6.41 -0.37
N CYS A 10 -19.84 5.10 -0.22
CA CYS A 10 -21.07 4.38 0.07
C CYS A 10 -21.48 4.92 1.44
N SER A 11 -22.59 5.65 1.49
CA SER A 11 -23.18 6.21 2.73
C SER A 11 -23.77 5.10 3.62
N LEU A 12 -23.19 3.92 3.59
CA LEU A 12 -23.35 2.89 4.60
C LEU A 12 -22.46 3.32 5.77
N ALA A 13 -23.11 3.67 6.88
CA ALA A 13 -22.52 4.06 8.12
C ALA A 13 -21.24 3.23 8.38
N ILE A 14 -20.08 3.89 8.29
CA ILE A 14 -18.86 3.38 8.90
C ILE A 14 -19.25 3.15 10.35
N ALA A 15 -19.32 1.88 10.76
CA ALA A 15 -19.47 1.58 12.18
C ALA A 15 -18.17 2.08 12.82
N ARG A 16 -18.19 3.36 13.27
CA ARG A 16 -17.08 3.99 13.97
C ARG A 16 -16.83 3.15 15.21
N LEU A 17 -15.78 2.35 15.18
CA LEU A 17 -15.16 1.91 16.41
C LEU A 17 -14.70 3.20 17.09
N GLY A 18 -15.31 3.51 18.24
CA GLY A 18 -14.98 4.74 18.97
C GLY A 18 -13.46 4.81 19.15
N SER A 19 -12.88 5.98 18.98
CA SER A 19 -11.45 6.30 18.87
C SER A 19 -10.55 5.87 20.04
N ASN A 20 -10.98 4.95 20.90
CA ASN A 20 -10.25 4.49 22.09
C ASN A 20 -10.41 2.99 22.40
N VAL A 21 -11.01 2.18 21.52
CA VAL A 21 -11.15 0.74 21.79
C VAL A 21 -9.98 0.01 21.14
N LYS A 22 -9.04 -0.46 21.96
CA LYS A 22 -7.96 -1.33 21.47
C LYS A 22 -8.57 -2.65 20.96
N LEU A 23 -8.35 -2.95 19.69
CA LEU A 23 -8.76 -4.21 19.06
C LEU A 23 -8.03 -5.38 19.74
N LYS A 24 -8.77 -6.45 20.03
CA LYS A 24 -8.19 -7.68 20.57
C LYS A 24 -7.54 -8.49 19.42
N PRO A 25 -6.63 -9.42 19.72
CA PRO A 25 -6.02 -10.28 18.69
C PRO A 25 -7.05 -10.98 17.78
N GLN A 26 -8.17 -11.45 18.35
CA GLN A 26 -9.26 -12.10 17.60
C GLN A 26 -9.98 -11.14 16.64
N ASP A 27 -10.09 -9.84 17.02
CA ASP A 27 -10.70 -8.82 16.16
C ASP A 27 -9.77 -8.50 14.99
N LEU A 28 -8.45 -8.44 15.24
CA LEU A 28 -7.44 -8.25 14.19
C LEU A 28 -7.42 -9.42 13.21
N GLU A 29 -7.44 -10.66 13.70
CA GLU A 29 -7.50 -11.86 12.87
C GLU A 29 -8.75 -11.84 11.99
N LYS A 30 -9.92 -11.55 12.57
CA LYS A 30 -11.17 -11.43 11.83
C LYS A 30 -11.12 -10.32 10.76
N ILE A 31 -10.49 -9.18 11.06
CA ILE A 31 -10.31 -8.08 10.10
C ILE A 31 -9.49 -8.56 8.91
N THR A 32 -8.38 -9.24 9.16
CA THR A 32 -7.53 -9.80 8.12
C THR A 32 -8.28 -10.82 7.28
N ASP A 33 -8.85 -11.85 7.92
CA ASP A 33 -9.53 -12.94 7.22
C ASP A 33 -10.65 -12.46 6.30
N LEU A 34 -11.50 -11.56 6.78
CA LEU A 34 -12.61 -11.03 5.99
C LEU A 34 -12.12 -10.11 4.86
N THR A 35 -11.07 -9.31 5.09
CA THR A 35 -10.50 -8.44 4.06
C THR A 35 -9.84 -9.27 2.96
N LEU A 36 -9.06 -10.29 3.32
CA LEU A 36 -8.43 -11.20 2.36
C LEU A 36 -9.45 -12.06 1.60
N SER A 37 -10.49 -12.56 2.28
CA SER A 37 -11.60 -13.28 1.62
C SER A 37 -12.30 -12.40 0.58
N HIS A 38 -12.56 -11.13 0.91
CA HIS A 38 -13.16 -10.17 -0.03
C HIS A 38 -12.35 -10.04 -1.32
N TYR A 39 -11.01 -9.95 -1.22
CA TYR A 39 -10.13 -9.83 -2.39
C TYR A 39 -9.99 -11.16 -3.13
N ASN A 40 -9.89 -12.29 -2.43
CA ASN A 40 -9.84 -13.62 -3.05
C ASN A 40 -11.09 -13.91 -3.90
N GLU A 41 -12.29 -13.60 -3.37
CA GLU A 41 -13.56 -13.82 -4.07
C GLU A 41 -13.73 -12.92 -5.29
N ARG A 42 -13.09 -11.77 -5.34
CA ARG A 42 -13.25 -10.73 -6.38
C ARG A 42 -12.00 -10.48 -7.20
N ALA A 43 -11.05 -11.42 -7.18
CA ALA A 43 -9.74 -11.20 -7.81
C ALA A 43 -9.84 -10.91 -9.31
N GLY A 44 -10.72 -11.60 -10.03
CA GLY A 44 -10.97 -11.36 -11.45
C GLY A 44 -11.59 -9.99 -11.72
N ASP A 45 -12.66 -9.63 -10.99
CA ASP A 45 -13.33 -8.33 -11.13
C ASP A 45 -12.38 -7.17 -10.78
N PHE A 46 -11.55 -7.35 -9.76
CA PHE A 46 -10.54 -6.37 -9.38
C PHE A 46 -9.52 -6.15 -10.51
N TRP A 47 -9.03 -7.24 -11.10
CA TRP A 47 -8.11 -7.17 -12.24
C TRP A 47 -8.73 -6.41 -13.41
N GLU A 48 -9.92 -6.81 -13.86
CA GLU A 48 -10.62 -6.14 -14.96
C GLU A 48 -10.87 -4.65 -14.68
N GLY A 49 -11.12 -4.28 -13.44
CA GLY A 49 -11.36 -2.91 -13.03
C GLY A 49 -10.08 -2.05 -12.89
N THR A 50 -8.89 -2.67 -12.74
CA THR A 50 -7.67 -1.93 -12.36
C THR A 50 -6.49 -2.11 -13.33
N ARG A 51 -6.47 -3.13 -14.18
CA ARG A 51 -5.34 -3.45 -15.05
C ARG A 51 -4.89 -2.29 -15.96
N ASP A 52 -5.83 -1.44 -16.39
CA ASP A 52 -5.56 -0.33 -17.31
C ASP A 52 -5.35 1.02 -16.58
N HIS A 53 -5.24 1.01 -15.24
CA HIS A 53 -5.00 2.24 -14.51
C HIS A 53 -3.56 2.73 -14.72
N ASP A 54 -3.42 3.99 -15.12
CA ASP A 54 -2.11 4.63 -15.22
C ASP A 54 -1.59 5.03 -13.84
N VAL A 55 -0.49 4.40 -13.44
CA VAL A 55 0.22 4.65 -12.17
C VAL A 55 1.68 5.06 -12.42
N ASN A 56 2.07 5.34 -13.64
CA ASN A 56 3.46 5.71 -14.00
C ASN A 56 4.01 6.82 -13.12
N GLN A 57 3.17 7.79 -12.75
CA GLN A 57 3.54 8.85 -11.84
C GLN A 57 3.99 8.32 -10.46
N ASN A 58 3.32 7.31 -9.91
CA ASN A 58 3.66 6.72 -8.61
C ASN A 58 4.96 5.95 -8.69
N ILE A 59 5.16 5.17 -9.77
CA ILE A 59 6.39 4.43 -10.05
C ILE A 59 7.56 5.41 -10.19
N THR A 60 7.40 6.45 -10.99
CA THR A 60 8.40 7.51 -11.15
C THR A 60 8.72 8.19 -9.82
N ALA A 61 7.69 8.46 -8.99
CA ALA A 61 7.89 9.08 -7.68
C ALA A 61 8.72 8.21 -6.72
N LEU A 62 8.63 6.89 -6.80
CA LEU A 62 9.54 6.01 -6.07
C LEU A 62 10.95 6.07 -6.66
N LEU A 63 11.09 5.73 -7.95
CA LEU A 63 12.38 5.47 -8.60
C LEU A 63 13.29 6.70 -8.62
N GLN A 64 12.76 7.90 -8.83
CA GLN A 64 13.56 9.14 -8.86
C GLN A 64 14.19 9.53 -7.53
N HIS A 65 13.75 8.91 -6.42
CA HIS A 65 14.29 9.20 -5.09
C HIS A 65 15.20 8.10 -4.55
N ILE A 66 15.32 6.95 -5.24
CA ILE A 66 16.30 5.92 -4.87
C ILE A 66 17.67 6.40 -5.33
N GLU A 67 18.64 6.38 -4.41
CA GLU A 67 20.03 6.76 -4.68
C GLU A 67 20.81 5.56 -5.23
N GLY A 68 21.86 5.84 -6.03
CA GLY A 68 22.70 4.84 -6.67
C GLY A 68 22.24 4.51 -8.09
N GLU A 69 22.85 3.48 -8.66
CA GLU A 69 22.58 3.05 -10.04
C GLU A 69 21.70 1.80 -10.08
N PRO A 70 20.74 1.72 -11.02
CA PRO A 70 19.94 0.51 -11.22
C PRO A 70 20.83 -0.68 -11.69
N PRO A 71 20.38 -1.94 -11.52
CA PRO A 71 19.04 -2.34 -11.08
C PRO A 71 18.82 -2.22 -9.58
N TYR A 72 17.62 -1.77 -9.18
CA TYR A 72 17.20 -1.72 -7.77
C TYR A 72 16.45 -2.99 -7.36
N THR A 73 16.53 -3.35 -6.07
CA THR A 73 15.68 -4.39 -5.46
C THR A 73 14.45 -3.73 -4.86
N ILE A 74 13.26 -4.04 -5.39
CA ILE A 74 12.01 -3.36 -5.04
C ILE A 74 10.99 -4.37 -4.50
N LEU A 75 10.41 -4.05 -3.34
CA LEU A 75 9.24 -4.74 -2.81
C LEU A 75 7.97 -4.02 -3.28
N ASP A 76 7.11 -4.71 -4.02
CA ASP A 76 5.74 -4.28 -4.29
C ASP A 76 4.84 -4.82 -3.18
N PHE A 77 4.59 -3.99 -2.15
CA PHE A 77 3.87 -4.33 -0.93
C PHE A 77 2.36 -4.20 -1.14
N GLY A 78 1.68 -5.34 -1.18
CA GLY A 78 0.28 -5.46 -1.61
C GLY A 78 0.18 -5.37 -3.12
N CYS A 79 0.94 -6.22 -3.82
CA CYS A 79 1.10 -6.18 -5.27
C CYS A 79 -0.19 -6.50 -6.04
N GLY A 80 -1.24 -7.00 -5.36
CA GLY A 80 -2.47 -7.42 -6.00
C GLY A 80 -2.20 -8.41 -7.13
N PRO A 81 -2.88 -8.30 -8.28
CA PRO A 81 -2.64 -9.17 -9.45
C PRO A 81 -1.32 -8.92 -10.20
N GLY A 82 -0.40 -8.06 -9.71
CA GLY A 82 0.95 -7.92 -10.22
C GLY A 82 1.14 -6.91 -11.36
N ARG A 83 0.20 -5.96 -11.56
CA ARG A 83 0.31 -4.92 -12.60
C ARG A 83 1.57 -4.07 -12.43
N ASP A 84 1.78 -3.51 -11.24
CA ASP A 84 2.88 -2.59 -10.96
C ASP A 84 4.21 -3.35 -10.85
N LEU A 85 4.15 -4.55 -10.26
CA LEU A 85 5.28 -5.48 -10.16
C LEU A 85 5.88 -5.81 -11.54
N LYS A 86 5.02 -6.08 -12.53
CA LYS A 86 5.46 -6.33 -13.92
C LYS A 86 6.17 -5.13 -14.52
N VAL A 87 5.70 -3.91 -14.26
CA VAL A 87 6.36 -2.69 -14.76
C VAL A 87 7.77 -2.55 -14.18
N PHE A 88 7.97 -2.81 -12.86
CA PHE A 88 9.31 -2.79 -12.29
C PHE A 88 10.24 -3.81 -12.93
N ALA A 89 9.76 -5.02 -13.20
CA ALA A 89 10.54 -6.06 -13.88
C ALA A 89 10.88 -5.66 -15.34
N GLU A 90 9.93 -5.09 -16.08
CA GLU A 90 10.14 -4.61 -17.45
C GLU A 90 11.12 -3.42 -17.51
N LEU A 91 11.22 -2.62 -16.46
CA LEU A 91 12.25 -1.59 -16.30
C LEU A 91 13.63 -2.14 -15.92
N GLY A 92 13.75 -3.46 -15.75
CA GLY A 92 15.01 -4.15 -15.45
C GLY A 92 15.38 -4.19 -13.96
N HIS A 93 14.44 -3.89 -13.06
CA HIS A 93 14.65 -3.99 -11.62
C HIS A 93 14.43 -5.42 -11.11
N VAL A 94 15.00 -5.76 -9.95
CA VAL A 94 14.70 -6.99 -9.22
C VAL A 94 13.45 -6.72 -8.37
N ALA A 95 12.30 -7.16 -8.86
CA ALA A 95 11.02 -6.90 -8.21
C ALA A 95 10.50 -8.16 -7.49
N VAL A 96 10.09 -7.99 -6.23
CA VAL A 96 9.44 -9.01 -5.40
C VAL A 96 8.05 -8.51 -5.05
N GLY A 97 7.02 -9.32 -5.27
CA GLY A 97 5.66 -9.00 -4.86
C GLY A 97 5.35 -9.59 -3.48
N LEU A 98 4.53 -8.89 -2.71
CA LEU A 98 3.96 -9.42 -1.47
C LEU A 98 2.46 -9.13 -1.45
N ASP A 99 1.65 -10.17 -1.21
CA ASP A 99 0.21 -9.99 -1.01
C ASP A 99 -0.36 -11.09 -0.08
N GLY A 100 -1.36 -10.72 0.74
CA GLY A 100 -2.02 -11.65 1.65
C GLY A 100 -3.15 -12.46 0.99
N ALA A 101 -3.66 -12.04 -0.17
CA ALA A 101 -4.70 -12.74 -0.89
C ALA A 101 -4.08 -13.80 -1.81
N ALA A 102 -4.34 -15.08 -1.54
CA ALA A 102 -3.74 -16.20 -2.29
C ALA A 102 -4.03 -16.14 -3.80
N HIS A 103 -5.24 -15.72 -4.19
CA HIS A 103 -5.59 -15.56 -5.61
C HIS A 103 -4.78 -14.44 -6.26
N PHE A 104 -4.57 -13.32 -5.57
CA PHE A 104 -3.70 -12.25 -6.07
C PHE A 104 -2.26 -12.71 -6.21
N ALA A 105 -1.72 -13.40 -5.21
CA ALA A 105 -0.35 -13.93 -5.28
C ALA A 105 -0.16 -14.86 -6.48
N ALA A 106 -1.11 -15.76 -6.75
CA ALA A 106 -1.07 -16.63 -7.92
C ALA A 106 -1.18 -15.86 -9.24
N MET A 107 -2.07 -14.86 -9.34
CA MET A 107 -2.23 -14.00 -10.51
C MET A 107 -0.98 -13.16 -10.75
N ALA A 108 -0.40 -12.58 -9.70
CA ALA A 108 0.81 -11.76 -9.77
C ALA A 108 1.99 -12.56 -10.33
N HIS A 109 2.21 -13.78 -9.83
CA HIS A 109 3.24 -14.66 -10.36
C HIS A 109 3.02 -14.99 -11.83
N ALA A 110 1.80 -15.38 -12.20
CA ALA A 110 1.46 -15.72 -13.57
C ALA A 110 1.60 -14.53 -14.54
N HIS A 111 1.30 -13.30 -14.06
CA HIS A 111 1.33 -12.10 -14.89
C HIS A 111 2.72 -11.49 -15.03
N SER A 112 3.50 -11.45 -13.95
CA SER A 112 4.80 -10.77 -13.91
C SER A 112 6.00 -11.72 -14.09
N GLY A 113 5.86 -13.00 -13.72
CA GLY A 113 6.96 -13.95 -13.62
C GLY A 113 7.90 -13.70 -12.43
N CYS A 114 7.60 -12.72 -11.59
CA CYS A 114 8.40 -12.37 -10.43
C CYS A 114 8.17 -13.32 -9.25
N GLU A 115 9.09 -13.27 -8.28
CA GLU A 115 8.91 -13.91 -6.98
C GLU A 115 7.78 -13.24 -6.20
N ILE A 116 6.91 -14.05 -5.57
CA ILE A 116 5.77 -13.55 -4.78
C ILE A 116 5.82 -14.18 -3.38
N TRP A 117 5.78 -13.33 -2.36
CA TRP A 117 5.64 -13.73 -0.97
C TRP A 117 4.17 -13.64 -0.55
N HIS A 118 3.58 -14.78 -0.26
CA HIS A 118 2.21 -14.84 0.27
C HIS A 118 2.25 -14.62 1.79
N GLN A 119 2.09 -13.37 2.23
CA GLN A 119 2.17 -12.99 3.64
C GLN A 119 1.04 -12.03 4.03
N ASP A 120 0.50 -12.23 5.23
CA ASP A 120 -0.42 -11.31 5.90
C ASP A 120 0.36 -10.09 6.43
N PHE A 121 -0.14 -8.88 6.20
CA PHE A 121 0.49 -7.62 6.68
C PHE A 121 0.62 -7.55 8.21
N LEU A 122 -0.20 -8.30 8.94
CA LEU A 122 -0.08 -8.41 10.37
C LEU A 122 0.91 -9.49 10.85
N LYS A 123 1.47 -10.29 9.92
CA LYS A 123 2.41 -11.40 10.21
C LYS A 123 3.56 -11.40 9.21
N LEU A 124 4.22 -10.24 9.09
CA LEU A 124 5.32 -10.06 8.14
C LEU A 124 6.60 -10.78 8.60
N ASP A 125 7.29 -11.37 7.63
CA ASP A 125 8.64 -11.94 7.76
C ASP A 125 9.48 -11.38 6.60
N LEU A 126 10.02 -10.19 6.78
CA LEU A 126 10.79 -9.47 5.78
C LEU A 126 12.27 -9.48 6.13
N PRO A 127 13.18 -9.67 5.15
CA PRO A 127 14.61 -9.58 5.39
C PRO A 127 15.03 -8.15 5.75
N ASP A 128 15.95 -8.01 6.69
CA ASP A 128 16.51 -6.71 7.08
C ASP A 128 17.40 -6.13 5.98
N SER A 129 17.31 -4.81 5.76
CA SER A 129 18.20 -4.03 4.88
C SER A 129 18.36 -4.66 3.48
N HIS A 130 17.27 -5.11 2.88
CA HIS A 130 17.27 -5.86 1.63
C HIS A 130 16.84 -5.02 0.42
N PHE A 131 15.82 -4.16 0.58
CA PHE A 131 15.21 -3.42 -0.51
C PHE A 131 15.78 -2.00 -0.66
N ASP A 132 16.00 -1.59 -1.90
CA ASP A 132 16.30 -0.19 -2.24
C ASP A 132 15.03 0.66 -2.20
N GLY A 133 13.89 0.05 -2.56
CA GLY A 133 12.58 0.67 -2.55
C GLY A 133 11.46 -0.26 -2.08
N VAL A 134 10.48 0.30 -1.39
CA VAL A 134 9.19 -0.34 -1.09
C VAL A 134 8.09 0.48 -1.75
N PHE A 135 7.26 -0.17 -2.55
CA PHE A 135 6.13 0.41 -3.26
C PHE A 135 4.82 -0.09 -2.64
N ALA A 136 4.14 0.75 -1.88
CA ALA A 136 2.87 0.44 -1.20
C ALA A 136 1.72 1.24 -1.82
N ASN A 137 1.32 0.86 -3.04
CA ASN A 137 0.33 1.58 -3.82
C ASN A 137 -1.08 1.06 -3.55
N ALA A 138 -1.90 1.83 -2.86
CA ALA A 138 -3.27 1.50 -2.48
C ALA A 138 -3.38 0.28 -1.54
N THR A 139 -2.52 0.21 -0.52
CA THR A 139 -2.36 -0.99 0.32
C THR A 139 -2.43 -0.69 1.81
N LEU A 140 -1.60 0.22 2.33
CA LEU A 140 -1.41 0.42 3.77
C LEU A 140 -2.68 0.87 4.51
N PHE A 141 -3.67 1.39 3.81
CA PHE A 141 -4.96 1.74 4.40
C PHE A 141 -5.80 0.51 4.82
N HIS A 142 -5.39 -0.72 4.46
CA HIS A 142 -6.00 -1.95 4.97
C HIS A 142 -5.41 -2.42 6.31
N VAL A 143 -4.34 -1.79 6.76
CA VAL A 143 -3.76 -2.07 8.08
C VAL A 143 -4.53 -1.29 9.14
N PRO A 144 -5.10 -1.94 10.18
CA PRO A 144 -5.71 -1.26 11.31
C PRO A 144 -4.76 -0.24 11.94
N GLY A 145 -5.27 0.94 12.31
CA GLY A 145 -4.45 2.03 12.84
C GLY A 145 -3.59 1.65 14.04
N GLN A 146 -4.05 0.73 14.89
CA GLN A 146 -3.24 0.24 16.02
C GLN A 146 -2.03 -0.60 15.62
N GLU A 147 -2.07 -1.29 14.44
CA GLU A 147 -0.99 -2.12 13.93
C GLU A 147 -0.07 -1.39 12.94
N LEU A 148 -0.54 -0.26 12.41
CA LEU A 148 0.21 0.52 11.43
C LEU A 148 1.63 0.90 11.89
N PRO A 149 1.87 1.34 13.16
CA PRO A 149 3.23 1.62 13.63
C PRO A 149 4.17 0.41 13.53
N ARG A 150 3.68 -0.79 13.87
CA ARG A 150 4.47 -2.02 13.79
C ARG A 150 4.79 -2.37 12.34
N VAL A 151 3.78 -2.34 11.45
CA VAL A 151 3.97 -2.62 10.01
C VAL A 151 4.97 -1.64 9.39
N LEU A 152 4.87 -0.35 9.70
CA LEU A 152 5.81 0.66 9.21
C LEU A 152 7.25 0.42 9.72
N LEU A 153 7.42 -0.06 10.95
CA LEU A 153 8.74 -0.44 11.48
C LEU A 153 9.32 -1.66 10.77
N GLU A 154 8.49 -2.66 10.41
CA GLU A 154 8.95 -3.81 9.60
C GLU A 154 9.39 -3.36 8.19
N LEU A 155 8.61 -2.49 7.54
CA LEU A 155 9.00 -1.91 6.25
C LEU A 155 10.27 -1.05 6.36
N HIS A 156 10.41 -0.28 7.44
CA HIS A 156 11.63 0.50 7.69
C HIS A 156 12.86 -0.42 7.81
N LYS A 157 12.78 -1.51 8.58
CA LYS A 157 13.88 -2.45 8.74
C LYS A 157 14.24 -3.16 7.44
N SER A 158 13.25 -3.49 6.62
CA SER A 158 13.47 -4.20 5.36
C SER A 158 14.14 -3.36 4.28
N LEU A 159 14.01 -2.03 4.33
CA LEU A 159 14.72 -1.12 3.45
C LEU A 159 16.21 -1.06 3.81
N LYS A 160 17.09 -0.89 2.83
CA LYS A 160 18.49 -0.54 3.04
C LYS A 160 18.61 0.85 3.69
N PRO A 161 19.72 1.19 4.37
CA PRO A 161 19.98 2.56 4.80
C PRO A 161 19.84 3.53 3.62
N GLY A 162 19.04 4.60 3.78
CA GLY A 162 18.72 5.53 2.70
C GLY A 162 17.67 5.05 1.69
N GLY A 163 17.17 3.82 1.84
CA GLY A 163 16.11 3.26 0.98
C GLY A 163 14.80 4.05 1.07
N VAL A 164 13.94 3.88 0.07
CA VAL A 164 12.77 4.74 -0.15
C VAL A 164 11.47 3.95 -0.04
N LEU A 165 10.53 4.47 0.75
CA LEU A 165 9.15 4.00 0.80
C LEU A 165 8.26 4.97 0.00
N PHE A 166 7.53 4.43 -0.96
CA PHE A 166 6.38 5.09 -1.57
C PHE A 166 5.08 4.54 -0.99
N SER A 167 4.12 5.42 -0.69
CA SER A 167 2.77 5.01 -0.35
C SER A 167 1.71 5.87 -1.04
N SER A 168 0.59 5.25 -1.41
CA SER A 168 -0.59 5.94 -1.92
C SER A 168 -1.82 5.37 -1.26
N ASN A 169 -2.56 6.21 -0.52
CA ASN A 169 -3.75 5.78 0.24
C ASN A 169 -4.91 6.74 -0.01
N PRO A 170 -6.17 6.28 0.12
CA PRO A 170 -7.30 7.19 0.15
C PRO A 170 -7.12 8.16 1.33
N HIS A 171 -7.29 9.47 1.04
CA HIS A 171 -7.24 10.50 2.05
C HIS A 171 -8.57 10.55 2.82
N GLY A 172 -8.50 10.65 4.15
CA GLY A 172 -9.66 10.73 5.02
C GLY A 172 -9.45 11.68 6.21
N HIS A 173 -10.30 11.54 7.22
CA HIS A 173 -10.33 12.38 8.42
C HIS A 173 -10.01 11.59 9.69
N ASN A 174 -9.11 10.61 9.59
CA ASN A 174 -8.66 9.75 10.69
C ASN A 174 -9.78 8.83 11.21
N GLU A 175 -10.52 8.25 10.28
CA GLU A 175 -11.53 7.24 10.54
C GLU A 175 -11.09 5.87 10.04
N GLU A 176 -11.52 4.82 10.72
CA GLU A 176 -11.30 3.44 10.31
C GLU A 176 -12.52 2.57 10.54
N GLY A 177 -12.67 1.51 9.77
CA GLY A 177 -13.78 0.58 9.87
C GLY A 177 -14.04 -0.21 8.60
N TRP A 178 -15.19 -0.87 8.54
CA TRP A 178 -15.60 -1.69 7.42
C TRP A 178 -16.15 -0.85 6.26
N ASN A 179 -15.64 -1.10 5.06
CA ASN A 179 -16.11 -0.47 3.83
C ASN A 179 -16.26 -1.52 2.71
N GLY A 180 -17.50 -1.85 2.34
CA GLY A 180 -17.78 -2.76 1.24
C GLY A 180 -17.22 -4.17 1.40
N GLY A 181 -17.15 -4.69 2.63
CA GLY A 181 -16.66 -6.05 2.94
C GLY A 181 -15.17 -6.14 3.25
N ARG A 182 -14.44 -5.04 3.28
CA ARG A 182 -13.03 -4.95 3.67
C ARG A 182 -12.82 -3.88 4.72
N TYR A 183 -11.83 -4.05 5.57
CA TYR A 183 -11.43 -3.05 6.56
C TYR A 183 -10.56 -1.99 5.90
N ALA A 184 -10.72 -0.73 6.34
CA ALA A 184 -9.92 0.38 5.85
C ALA A 184 -9.73 1.45 6.92
N ALA A 185 -8.54 2.03 7.00
CA ALA A 185 -8.18 3.16 7.83
C ALA A 185 -7.77 4.34 6.92
N TYR A 186 -8.47 5.46 7.06
CA TYR A 186 -8.27 6.64 6.23
C TYR A 186 -7.67 7.77 7.07
N HIS A 187 -6.48 8.20 6.68
CA HIS A 187 -5.74 9.22 7.42
C HIS A 187 -5.66 10.53 6.64
N ASP A 188 -5.63 11.65 7.37
CA ASP A 188 -5.18 12.91 6.82
C ASP A 188 -3.65 12.96 6.72
N LEU A 189 -3.11 13.96 6.01
CA LEU A 189 -1.68 14.11 5.79
C LEU A 189 -0.90 14.25 7.10
N ASP A 190 -1.43 15.02 8.08
CA ASP A 190 -0.70 15.28 9.32
C ASP A 190 -0.61 14.04 10.20
N THR A 191 -1.66 13.22 10.23
CA THR A 191 -1.66 11.93 10.92
C THR A 191 -0.73 10.95 10.21
N TRP A 192 -0.76 10.90 8.88
CA TRP A 192 0.14 10.08 8.08
C TRP A 192 1.61 10.43 8.35
N ARG A 193 1.95 11.71 8.36
CA ARG A 193 3.28 12.23 8.72
C ARG A 193 3.73 11.77 10.11
N ARG A 194 2.83 11.82 11.11
CA ARG A 194 3.17 11.36 12.46
C ARG A 194 3.52 9.87 12.49
N TYR A 195 2.77 9.03 11.78
CA TYR A 195 3.07 7.59 11.70
C TYR A 195 4.43 7.32 11.07
N LEU A 196 4.68 7.92 9.91
CA LEU A 196 5.93 7.68 9.17
C LEU A 196 7.16 8.24 9.91
N SER A 197 7.06 9.46 10.46
CA SER A 197 8.15 10.06 11.24
C SER A 197 8.44 9.27 12.52
N ALA A 198 7.41 8.77 13.21
CA ALA A 198 7.58 7.91 14.38
C ALA A 198 8.23 6.56 14.04
N ALA A 199 8.08 6.07 12.82
CA ALA A 199 8.73 4.86 12.32
C ALA A 199 10.14 5.10 11.78
N GLY A 200 10.68 6.32 11.85
CA GLY A 200 12.06 6.65 11.43
C GLY A 200 12.20 7.06 9.96
N PHE A 201 11.10 7.47 9.32
CA PHE A 201 11.13 7.99 7.95
C PHE A 201 11.16 9.52 7.90
N VAL A 202 11.81 10.06 6.87
CA VAL A 202 11.79 11.49 6.51
C VAL A 202 11.04 11.68 5.21
N GLU A 203 10.10 12.62 5.20
CA GLU A 203 9.33 12.97 4.01
C GLU A 203 10.23 13.59 2.94
N LEU A 204 10.15 13.05 1.72
CA LEU A 204 10.82 13.60 0.54
C LEU A 204 9.83 14.37 -0.33
N ASN A 205 8.60 13.85 -0.47
CA ASN A 205 7.57 14.45 -1.31
C ASN A 205 6.18 13.95 -0.92
N HIS A 206 5.14 14.73 -1.23
CA HIS A 206 3.76 14.26 -1.25
C HIS A 206 2.95 15.01 -2.30
N TYR A 207 1.87 14.38 -2.75
CA TYR A 207 0.94 14.97 -3.70
C TYR A 207 -0.42 14.29 -3.64
N TYR A 208 -1.42 14.95 -4.20
CA TYR A 208 -2.77 14.41 -4.28
C TYR A 208 -3.14 14.04 -5.71
N ARG A 209 -3.99 13.03 -5.86
CA ARG A 209 -4.39 12.46 -7.15
C ARG A 209 -5.92 12.38 -7.29
N PRO A 210 -6.44 12.42 -8.54
CA PRO A 210 -5.73 12.63 -9.81
C PRO A 210 -5.23 14.07 -9.98
N PHE A 211 -4.15 14.25 -10.72
CA PHE A 211 -3.61 15.60 -10.99
C PHE A 211 -4.54 16.45 -11.86
N GLY A 212 -4.35 17.78 -11.78
CA GLY A 212 -5.06 18.76 -12.58
C GLY A 212 -6.51 18.98 -12.15
N LEU A 213 -6.96 18.34 -11.08
CA LEU A 213 -8.27 18.57 -10.48
C LEU A 213 -8.15 19.42 -9.21
N PRO A 214 -9.21 20.15 -8.83
CA PRO A 214 -9.30 20.80 -7.52
C PRO A 214 -9.10 19.80 -6.38
N ARG A 215 -8.54 20.26 -5.24
CA ARG A 215 -8.15 19.39 -4.11
C ARG A 215 -9.28 18.49 -3.61
N GLU A 216 -10.50 18.98 -3.54
CA GLU A 216 -11.69 18.24 -3.13
C GLU A 216 -12.07 17.08 -4.07
N LYS A 217 -11.50 17.06 -5.28
CA LYS A 217 -11.64 15.99 -6.27
C LYS A 217 -10.41 15.07 -6.35
N GLN A 218 -9.48 15.23 -5.42
CA GLN A 218 -8.25 14.44 -5.33
C GLN A 218 -8.29 13.56 -4.07
N PRO A 219 -8.99 12.43 -4.09
CA PRO A 219 -9.22 11.61 -2.90
C PRO A 219 -8.00 10.77 -2.48
N TRP A 220 -6.92 10.76 -3.25
CA TRP A 220 -5.73 9.97 -2.96
C TRP A 220 -4.59 10.85 -2.49
N LEU A 221 -3.97 10.46 -1.38
CA LEU A 221 -2.71 11.01 -0.87
C LEU A 221 -1.59 10.06 -1.25
N ALA A 222 -0.66 10.52 -2.09
CA ALA A 222 0.59 9.84 -2.39
C ALA A 222 1.74 10.53 -1.67
N SER A 223 2.71 9.77 -1.16
CA SER A 223 3.85 10.30 -0.42
C SER A 223 5.09 9.42 -0.58
N VAL A 224 6.26 10.05 -0.50
CA VAL A 224 7.59 9.43 -0.67
C VAL A 224 8.43 9.75 0.56
N TRP A 225 9.07 8.74 1.09
CA TRP A 225 9.76 8.79 2.38
C TRP A 225 11.11 8.09 2.31
N ARG A 226 12.12 8.62 2.97
CA ARG A 226 13.45 8.01 3.09
C ARG A 226 13.62 7.38 4.46
N ARG A 227 14.13 6.15 4.49
CA ARG A 227 14.62 5.54 5.73
C ARG A 227 15.80 6.35 6.27
N GLN A 228 15.68 6.86 7.49
CA GLN A 228 16.85 7.37 8.24
C GLN A 228 17.66 6.18 8.76
N GLY A 229 18.98 6.35 8.73
CA GLY A 229 19.95 5.36 9.21
C GLY A 229 19.90 5.12 10.71
#